data_62114312829b647ce42c6a1e9e9a86bf
#
_entry.id   62114312829b647ce42c6a1e9e9a86bf
#
_cell.length_a   1.000
_cell.length_b   1.000
_cell.length_c   1.000
_cell.angle_alpha   90.00
_cell.angle_beta   90.00
_cell.angle_gamma   90.00
#
_symmetry.space_group_name_H-M   'P 1'
#
loop_
_entity.id
_entity.type
_entity.pdbx_description
1 polymer ?
#
loop_
_entity_poly.entity_id
_entity_poly.type
_entity_poly.pdbx_seq_one_letter_code
_entity_poly.pdbx_strand_id
1 'polypeptide(L)'
;MTTVLQSFNTTGLCGTCYRDLPARLEYRSDGSAYLIKTCPVHGYEEAMVERDWQFKQQHMQLRDTTHPFWKGYNDVSIIEVTDRCNVQCDHCYHVPDNEIQDRDIDWVVNMARTTSTKTVMLMGAEPTLRQDLPELISRIKQIPWQDGHKSVGIYTNGVSIQNKEYMQELTHAGLDVLSMSIHHPDYHDDKIWKLVNRALQNVIASGVRLGQMSFTVETKQQLSNAVNKMLWIMDQGCGPGEFVLRSPGLLGTYPEGQQELFLSEVHAWFEEIAQEQGLTLKFDDAIGGLTNVGLRLNGQRVMMIHWPTASALETSRMIVGPWAHFVPNTQGTFIIQAVLRDGWKNGWWQGQRLVTAEPVSQKIKFVANL
;
A
#
# COMPACT_ATOMS: atom_id res chain seq x y z
N MET A 1 -30.37 13.26 -16.37
CA MET A 1 -30.01 13.59 -14.98
C MET A 1 -30.04 12.27 -14.20
N THR A 2 -28.97 11.92 -13.58
CA THR A 2 -28.88 10.73 -12.72
C THR A 2 -29.68 10.97 -11.44
N THR A 3 -30.53 10.00 -11.07
CA THR A 3 -31.38 10.09 -9.87
C THR A 3 -30.64 9.47 -8.69
N VAL A 4 -30.69 10.13 -7.52
CA VAL A 4 -30.18 9.55 -6.27
C VAL A 4 -31.15 8.46 -5.82
N LEU A 5 -30.64 7.23 -5.68
CA LEU A 5 -31.41 6.06 -5.24
C LEU A 5 -31.36 5.92 -3.71
N GLN A 6 -30.19 6.13 -3.14
CA GLN A 6 -29.94 6.03 -1.69
C GLN A 6 -28.95 7.11 -1.26
N SER A 7 -29.05 7.54 -0.02
CA SER A 7 -28.17 8.57 0.54
C SER A 7 -27.88 8.28 2.02
N PHE A 8 -26.62 8.44 2.44
CA PHE A 8 -26.14 8.13 3.77
C PHE A 8 -25.30 9.29 4.31
N ASN A 9 -25.59 9.73 5.54
CA ASN A 9 -24.74 10.68 6.22
C ASN A 9 -23.43 10.03 6.63
N THR A 10 -22.34 10.75 6.41
CA THR A 10 -20.98 10.29 6.67
C THR A 10 -20.06 11.47 6.97
N THR A 11 -18.77 11.27 6.99
CA THR A 11 -17.75 12.32 7.00
C THR A 11 -16.74 12.09 5.91
N GLY A 12 -16.10 13.16 5.45
CA GLY A 12 -15.07 13.09 4.42
C GLY A 12 -14.12 14.28 4.52
N LEU A 13 -13.08 14.30 3.69
CA LEU A 13 -12.12 15.39 3.67
C LEU A 13 -12.46 16.43 2.61
N CYS A 14 -12.17 17.69 2.91
CA CYS A 14 -12.01 18.70 1.87
C CYS A 14 -10.78 18.37 1.02
N GLY A 15 -10.93 18.26 -0.28
CA GLY A 15 -9.80 17.95 -1.20
C GLY A 15 -8.71 19.01 -1.23
N THR A 16 -8.99 20.22 -0.72
CA THR A 16 -8.06 21.35 -0.73
C THR A 16 -7.37 21.58 0.61
N CYS A 17 -8.12 21.61 1.72
CA CYS A 17 -7.55 21.92 3.05
C CYS A 17 -7.53 20.73 4.01
N TYR A 18 -7.96 19.56 3.55
CA TYR A 18 -7.97 18.29 4.29
C TYR A 18 -8.70 18.32 5.63
N ARG A 19 -9.57 19.28 5.82
CA ARG A 19 -10.44 19.38 7.01
C ARG A 19 -11.51 18.30 6.92
N ASP A 20 -11.77 17.61 8.04
CA ASP A 20 -12.95 16.75 8.19
C ASP A 20 -14.23 17.57 8.07
N LEU A 21 -15.14 17.07 7.26
CA LEU A 21 -16.42 17.71 6.95
C LEU A 21 -17.55 16.70 7.09
N PRO A 22 -18.74 17.12 7.54
CA PRO A 22 -19.95 16.38 7.30
C PRO A 22 -20.11 16.15 5.79
N ALA A 23 -20.40 14.93 5.43
CA ALA A 23 -20.53 14.51 4.05
C ALA A 23 -21.76 13.63 3.86
N ARG A 24 -22.15 13.44 2.61
CA ARG A 24 -23.20 12.54 2.19
C ARG A 24 -22.68 11.61 1.09
N LEU A 25 -22.80 10.31 1.32
CA LEU A 25 -22.56 9.30 0.29
C LEU A 25 -23.86 9.05 -0.46
N GLU A 26 -23.85 9.21 -1.78
CA GLU A 26 -24.99 9.00 -2.67
C GLU A 26 -24.75 7.84 -3.62
N TYR A 27 -25.72 6.92 -3.69
CA TYR A 27 -25.81 5.88 -4.72
C TYR A 27 -26.79 6.34 -5.79
N ARG A 28 -26.36 6.33 -7.04
CA ARG A 28 -27.08 6.89 -8.17
C ARG A 28 -27.60 5.84 -9.14
N SER A 29 -28.59 6.21 -9.93
CA SER A 29 -29.26 5.33 -10.89
C SER A 29 -28.38 4.86 -12.06
N ASP A 30 -27.24 5.51 -12.28
CA ASP A 30 -26.23 5.09 -13.25
C ASP A 30 -25.23 4.08 -12.70
N GLY A 31 -25.42 3.60 -11.48
CA GLY A 31 -24.52 2.66 -10.82
C GLY A 31 -23.43 3.31 -9.98
N SER A 32 -23.22 4.61 -10.11
CA SER A 32 -22.10 5.30 -9.44
C SER A 32 -22.37 5.63 -7.97
N ALA A 33 -21.29 5.76 -7.19
CA ALA A 33 -21.30 6.27 -5.83
C ALA A 33 -20.49 7.57 -5.73
N TYR A 34 -21.07 8.58 -5.08
CA TYR A 34 -20.46 9.89 -4.90
C TYR A 34 -20.40 10.30 -3.44
N LEU A 35 -19.32 10.96 -3.07
CA LEU A 35 -19.16 11.66 -1.79
C LEU A 35 -19.39 13.16 -2.01
N ILE A 36 -20.34 13.71 -1.29
CA ILE A 36 -20.76 15.11 -1.41
C ILE A 36 -20.55 15.82 -0.08
N LYS A 37 -19.93 17.00 -0.12
CA LYS A 37 -19.64 17.79 1.05
C LYS A 37 -19.51 19.28 0.70
N THR A 38 -19.54 20.12 1.72
CA THR A 38 -19.35 21.55 1.55
C THR A 38 -18.34 22.06 2.57
N CYS A 39 -17.21 22.53 2.09
CA CYS A 39 -16.24 23.20 2.92
C CYS A 39 -16.62 24.67 3.12
N PRO A 40 -16.61 25.20 4.35
CA PRO A 40 -16.93 26.62 4.59
C PRO A 40 -15.94 27.59 3.93
N VAL A 41 -14.75 27.11 3.54
CA VAL A 41 -13.72 27.92 2.89
C VAL A 41 -13.67 27.68 1.38
N HIS A 42 -13.82 26.40 0.92
CA HIS A 42 -13.60 26.01 -0.48
C HIS A 42 -14.90 25.69 -1.23
N GLY A 43 -16.06 25.74 -0.52
CA GLY A 43 -17.35 25.54 -1.14
C GLY A 43 -17.76 24.09 -1.35
N TYR A 44 -18.69 23.90 -2.28
CA TYR A 44 -19.26 22.60 -2.65
C TYR A 44 -18.23 21.73 -3.38
N GLU A 45 -18.19 20.45 -3.02
CA GLU A 45 -17.33 19.44 -3.61
C GLU A 45 -18.08 18.13 -3.77
N GLU A 46 -17.93 17.52 -4.93
CA GLU A 46 -18.51 16.24 -5.30
C GLU A 46 -17.39 15.38 -5.92
N ALA A 47 -17.20 14.19 -5.38
CA ALA A 47 -16.17 13.26 -5.88
C ALA A 47 -16.76 11.86 -6.03
N MET A 48 -16.47 11.22 -7.16
CA MET A 48 -16.81 9.81 -7.37
C MET A 48 -15.98 8.94 -6.42
N VAL A 49 -16.61 7.99 -5.75
CA VAL A 49 -15.98 7.05 -4.80
C VAL A 49 -15.91 5.64 -5.39
N GLU A 50 -16.84 5.32 -6.29
CA GLU A 50 -16.90 4.03 -6.98
C GLU A 50 -17.84 4.15 -8.19
N ARG A 51 -17.54 3.39 -9.26
CA ARG A 51 -18.39 3.32 -10.43
C ARG A 51 -19.54 2.34 -10.29
N ASP A 52 -19.37 1.32 -9.43
CA ASP A 52 -20.40 0.34 -9.09
C ASP A 52 -20.65 0.34 -7.58
N TRP A 53 -21.74 1.01 -7.17
CA TRP A 53 -22.10 1.07 -5.76
C TRP A 53 -22.58 -0.29 -5.21
N GLN A 54 -23.08 -1.20 -6.05
CA GLN A 54 -23.50 -2.53 -5.64
C GLN A 54 -22.26 -3.36 -5.25
N PHE A 55 -21.23 -3.32 -6.07
CA PHE A 55 -19.94 -3.90 -5.74
C PHE A 55 -19.39 -3.32 -4.41
N LYS A 56 -19.39 -1.99 -4.27
CA LYS A 56 -18.96 -1.33 -3.04
C LYS A 56 -19.77 -1.78 -1.84
N GLN A 57 -21.09 -1.87 -1.95
CA GLN A 57 -21.96 -2.32 -0.88
C GLN A 57 -21.70 -3.79 -0.51
N GLN A 58 -21.51 -4.67 -1.51
CA GLN A 58 -21.24 -6.07 -1.31
C GLN A 58 -19.94 -6.30 -0.52
N HIS A 59 -18.82 -5.73 -0.94
CA HIS A 59 -17.56 -5.94 -0.22
C HIS A 59 -17.51 -5.24 1.14
N MET A 60 -18.29 -4.17 1.35
CA MET A 60 -18.45 -3.56 2.67
C MET A 60 -19.27 -4.44 3.63
N GLN A 61 -20.22 -5.23 3.12
CA GLN A 61 -20.98 -6.20 3.91
C GLN A 61 -20.18 -7.44 4.28
N LEU A 62 -19.25 -7.87 3.42
CA LEU A 62 -18.37 -9.01 3.67
C LEU A 62 -17.38 -8.77 4.84
N ARG A 63 -17.30 -7.54 5.31
CA ARG A 63 -16.39 -7.16 6.35
C ARG A 63 -16.76 -7.78 7.69
N ASP A 64 -16.04 -8.81 8.08
CA ASP A 64 -16.10 -9.35 9.44
C ASP A 64 -15.25 -8.50 10.40
N THR A 65 -15.89 -7.54 11.07
CA THR A 65 -15.26 -6.69 12.08
C THR A 65 -14.82 -7.46 13.33
N THR A 66 -15.21 -8.72 13.46
CA THR A 66 -14.81 -9.59 14.57
C THR A 66 -13.50 -10.32 14.29
N HIS A 67 -13.08 -10.39 13.02
CA HIS A 67 -11.84 -11.05 12.64
C HIS A 67 -10.63 -10.42 13.37
N PRO A 68 -9.67 -11.22 13.87
CA PRO A 68 -8.49 -10.71 14.60
C PRO A 68 -7.72 -9.63 13.87
N PHE A 69 -7.71 -9.65 12.54
CA PHE A 69 -7.15 -8.63 11.68
C PHE A 69 -7.70 -7.22 11.98
N TRP A 70 -8.98 -7.09 12.38
CA TRP A 70 -9.63 -5.83 12.70
C TRP A 70 -9.51 -5.44 14.19
N LYS A 71 -9.05 -6.36 15.04
CA LYS A 71 -8.94 -6.16 16.49
C LYS A 71 -7.64 -5.50 16.96
N GLY A 72 -6.97 -4.81 16.11
CA GLY A 72 -5.79 -4.05 16.51
C GLY A 72 -4.49 -4.84 16.43
N TYR A 73 -4.41 -5.80 15.54
CA TYR A 73 -3.20 -6.58 15.31
C TYR A 73 -2.19 -5.77 14.51
N ASN A 74 -1.44 -4.94 15.20
CA ASN A 74 -0.25 -4.29 14.65
C ASN A 74 0.89 -5.30 14.63
N ASP A 75 0.93 -6.16 13.62
CA ASP A 75 2.01 -7.14 13.51
C ASP A 75 3.30 -6.56 12.98
N VAL A 76 3.21 -5.39 12.36
CA VAL A 76 4.30 -4.81 11.59
C VAL A 76 4.42 -3.31 11.85
N SER A 77 5.61 -2.85 12.20
CA SER A 77 5.99 -1.44 12.14
C SER A 77 6.82 -1.18 10.89
N ILE A 78 6.54 -0.11 10.18
CA ILE A 78 7.27 0.29 8.98
C ILE A 78 8.11 1.52 9.30
N ILE A 79 9.41 1.43 9.04
CA ILE A 79 10.36 2.53 9.24
C ILE A 79 10.94 2.93 7.89
N GLU A 80 10.77 4.18 7.51
CA GLU A 80 11.41 4.74 6.33
C GLU A 80 12.88 5.04 6.64
N VAL A 81 13.78 4.42 5.88
CA VAL A 81 15.22 4.44 6.14
C VAL A 81 16.02 5.24 5.13
N THR A 82 15.44 5.53 3.97
CA THR A 82 16.07 6.29 2.88
C THR A 82 15.03 6.94 1.98
N ASP A 83 15.37 8.07 1.38
CA ASP A 83 14.58 8.70 0.32
C ASP A 83 15.18 8.45 -1.07
N ARG A 84 16.30 7.73 -1.17
CA ARG A 84 16.98 7.43 -2.43
C ARG A 84 16.37 6.24 -3.13
N CYS A 85 16.33 6.30 -4.48
CA CYS A 85 15.90 5.20 -5.32
C CYS A 85 16.74 5.09 -6.59
N ASN A 86 16.94 3.87 -7.08
CA ASN A 86 17.63 3.55 -8.32
C ASN A 86 16.68 3.38 -9.52
N VAL A 87 15.38 3.55 -9.30
CA VAL A 87 14.34 3.46 -10.33
C VAL A 87 13.43 4.67 -10.25
N GLN A 88 13.03 5.17 -11.40
CA GLN A 88 12.02 6.22 -11.51
C GLN A 88 10.73 5.59 -12.05
N CYS A 89 9.69 5.54 -11.22
CA CYS A 89 8.41 4.96 -11.58
C CYS A 89 7.38 6.08 -11.79
N ASP A 90 6.62 6.03 -12.88
CA ASP A 90 5.60 7.04 -13.19
C ASP A 90 4.40 7.01 -12.22
N HIS A 91 4.23 5.89 -11.49
CA HIS A 91 3.17 5.68 -10.51
C HIS A 91 3.68 5.70 -9.06
N CYS A 92 4.89 6.23 -8.81
CA CYS A 92 5.48 6.22 -7.48
C CYS A 92 4.78 7.24 -6.57
N TYR A 93 4.25 6.79 -5.45
CA TYR A 93 3.69 7.67 -4.41
C TYR A 93 4.77 8.38 -3.60
N HIS A 94 5.96 7.80 -3.54
CA HIS A 94 7.14 8.38 -2.91
C HIS A 94 7.99 9.06 -3.98
N VAL A 95 8.21 10.35 -3.86
CA VAL A 95 9.10 11.06 -4.78
C VAL A 95 10.53 10.91 -4.29
N PRO A 96 11.37 10.10 -4.97
CA PRO A 96 12.73 9.91 -4.53
C PRO A 96 13.54 11.23 -4.52
N ASP A 97 14.40 11.36 -3.55
CA ASP A 97 15.40 12.41 -3.49
C ASP A 97 16.78 11.79 -3.23
N ASN A 98 17.58 11.69 -4.27
CA ASN A 98 18.88 11.03 -4.22
C ASN A 98 19.98 11.92 -3.60
N GLU A 99 19.69 13.18 -3.33
CA GLU A 99 20.62 14.12 -2.67
C GLU A 99 20.49 14.07 -1.14
N ILE A 100 19.40 13.54 -0.63
CA ILE A 100 19.17 13.41 0.81
C ILE A 100 19.99 12.24 1.37
N GLN A 101 20.59 12.46 2.52
CA GLN A 101 21.30 11.42 3.26
C GLN A 101 20.34 10.40 3.85
N ASP A 102 20.79 9.16 3.92
CA ASP A 102 20.05 8.09 4.61
C ASP A 102 19.84 8.44 6.08
N ARG A 103 18.79 7.86 6.67
CA ARG A 103 18.56 7.98 8.11
C ARG A 103 19.73 7.38 8.86
N ASP A 104 20.16 8.05 9.91
CA ASP A 104 21.20 7.53 10.79
C ASP A 104 20.86 6.13 11.32
N ILE A 105 21.83 5.21 11.29
CA ILE A 105 21.60 3.81 11.65
C ILE A 105 21.18 3.65 13.11
N ASP A 106 21.76 4.44 14.03
CA ASP A 106 21.42 4.39 15.45
C ASP A 106 20.00 4.90 15.69
N TRP A 107 19.59 5.94 14.94
CA TRP A 107 18.22 6.43 14.97
C TRP A 107 17.23 5.33 14.52
N VAL A 108 17.49 4.65 13.39
CA VAL A 108 16.62 3.59 12.90
C VAL A 108 16.52 2.43 13.89
N VAL A 109 17.66 1.98 14.44
CA VAL A 109 17.68 0.90 15.45
C VAL A 109 16.92 1.31 16.70
N ASN A 110 17.05 2.57 17.14
CA ASN A 110 16.32 3.08 18.29
C ASN A 110 14.81 3.13 18.02
N MET A 111 14.39 3.59 16.84
CA MET A 111 12.99 3.54 16.45
C MET A 111 12.46 2.10 16.44
N ALA A 112 13.20 1.16 15.87
CA ALA A 112 12.84 -0.26 15.89
C ALA A 112 12.67 -0.80 17.32
N ARG A 113 13.49 -0.35 18.27
CA ARG A 113 13.41 -0.74 19.70
C ARG A 113 12.13 -0.22 20.35
N THR A 114 11.68 0.96 19.98
CA THR A 114 10.50 1.60 20.59
C THR A 114 9.17 1.11 20.01
N THR A 115 9.20 0.41 18.88
CA THR A 115 7.96 -0.10 18.27
C THR A 115 7.33 -1.21 19.08
N SER A 116 6.00 -1.23 19.15
CA SER A 116 5.21 -2.23 19.88
C SER A 116 4.94 -3.52 19.08
N THR A 117 5.56 -3.69 17.91
CA THR A 117 5.37 -4.84 17.03
C THR A 117 6.58 -5.76 17.01
N LYS A 118 6.36 -7.06 16.78
CA LYS A 118 7.45 -8.03 16.60
C LYS A 118 8.23 -7.78 15.32
N THR A 119 7.52 -7.50 14.23
CA THR A 119 8.12 -7.34 12.91
C THR A 119 8.36 -5.86 12.59
N VAL A 120 9.57 -5.56 12.18
CA VAL A 120 9.97 -4.25 11.65
C VAL A 120 10.24 -4.40 10.17
N MET A 121 9.50 -3.66 9.35
CA MET A 121 9.73 -3.58 7.91
C MET A 121 10.47 -2.29 7.58
N LEU A 122 11.61 -2.42 6.95
CA LEU A 122 12.38 -1.28 6.47
C LEU A 122 11.86 -0.90 5.07
N MET A 123 11.57 0.35 4.90
CA MET A 123 11.04 0.91 3.68
C MET A 123 11.74 2.25 3.38
N GLY A 124 11.32 2.88 2.37
CA GLY A 124 11.76 4.17 1.89
C GLY A 124 11.50 4.23 0.42
N ALA A 125 12.28 5.04 -0.33
CA ALA A 125 12.27 4.91 -1.77
C ALA A 125 12.83 3.53 -2.16
N GLU A 126 14.11 3.22 -1.81
CA GLU A 126 14.67 1.87 -2.01
C GLU A 126 15.72 1.55 -0.94
N PRO A 127 15.39 0.74 0.08
CA PRO A 127 16.29 0.41 1.19
C PRO A 127 17.59 -0.27 0.77
N THR A 128 17.56 -1.05 -0.32
CA THR A 128 18.74 -1.80 -0.79
C THR A 128 19.85 -0.91 -1.37
N LEU A 129 19.65 0.41 -1.43
CA LEU A 129 20.69 1.38 -1.75
C LEU A 129 21.54 1.79 -0.56
N ARG A 130 21.13 1.44 0.65
CA ARG A 130 21.92 1.67 1.86
C ARG A 130 23.09 0.69 1.89
N GLN A 131 24.30 1.22 2.02
CA GLN A 131 25.50 0.39 2.14
C GLN A 131 25.57 -0.35 3.48
N ASP A 132 24.97 0.22 4.52
CA ASP A 132 24.91 -0.32 5.87
C ASP A 132 23.66 -1.19 6.13
N LEU A 133 22.87 -1.52 5.10
CA LEU A 133 21.63 -2.31 5.27
C LEU A 133 21.85 -3.67 5.94
N PRO A 134 22.90 -4.45 5.62
CA PRO A 134 23.18 -5.71 6.32
C PRO A 134 23.46 -5.50 7.81
N GLU A 135 24.24 -4.48 8.16
CA GLU A 135 24.50 -4.13 9.57
C GLU A 135 23.21 -3.70 10.28
N LEU A 136 22.40 -2.85 9.63
CA LEU A 136 21.11 -2.40 10.16
C LEU A 136 20.18 -3.59 10.46
N ILE A 137 20.06 -4.53 9.53
CA ILE A 137 19.27 -5.77 9.72
C ILE A 137 19.81 -6.54 10.94
N SER A 138 21.11 -6.79 10.99
CA SER A 138 21.74 -7.53 12.08
C SER A 138 21.51 -6.86 13.44
N ARG A 139 21.63 -5.55 13.53
CA ARG A 139 21.41 -4.78 14.78
C ARG A 139 19.95 -4.84 15.23
N ILE A 140 18.98 -4.75 14.32
CA ILE A 140 17.56 -4.88 14.67
C ILE A 140 17.23 -6.31 15.12
N LYS A 141 17.82 -7.33 14.49
CA LYS A 141 17.70 -8.74 14.90
C LYS A 141 18.18 -9.00 16.33
N GLN A 142 19.07 -8.19 16.85
CA GLN A 142 19.56 -8.30 18.23
C GLN A 142 18.63 -7.66 19.26
N ILE A 143 17.58 -6.94 18.85
CA ILE A 143 16.62 -6.33 19.78
C ILE A 143 15.76 -7.44 20.41
N PRO A 144 15.75 -7.58 21.75
CA PRO A 144 14.94 -8.58 22.43
C PRO A 144 13.44 -8.36 22.20
N TRP A 145 12.70 -9.46 22.09
CA TRP A 145 11.25 -9.50 22.03
C TRP A 145 10.71 -10.61 22.95
N GLN A 146 9.43 -10.58 23.31
CA GLN A 146 8.82 -11.46 24.32
C GLN A 146 9.17 -12.97 24.15
N ASP A 147 9.25 -13.43 22.90
CA ASP A 147 9.53 -14.82 22.53
C ASP A 147 10.79 -14.97 21.66
N GLY A 148 11.82 -14.16 21.92
CA GLY A 148 13.10 -14.17 21.19
C GLY A 148 13.57 -12.79 20.78
N HIS A 149 13.65 -12.52 19.50
CA HIS A 149 14.12 -11.25 18.94
C HIS A 149 13.13 -10.69 17.94
N LYS A 150 13.27 -9.39 17.63
CA LYS A 150 12.47 -8.78 16.57
C LYS A 150 12.72 -9.48 15.23
N SER A 151 11.69 -9.52 14.40
CA SER A 151 11.77 -9.93 13.02
C SER A 151 12.00 -8.72 12.13
N VAL A 152 12.83 -8.88 11.11
CA VAL A 152 13.17 -7.79 10.19
C VAL A 152 12.78 -8.16 8.77
N GLY A 153 12.15 -7.21 8.10
CA GLY A 153 11.84 -7.33 6.69
C GLY A 153 12.17 -6.06 5.92
N ILE A 154 12.14 -6.17 4.61
CA ILE A 154 12.31 -5.03 3.70
C ILE A 154 11.19 -4.99 2.66
N TYR A 155 10.84 -3.76 2.23
CA TYR A 155 10.13 -3.51 0.98
C TYR A 155 11.15 -3.05 -0.07
N THR A 156 11.15 -3.65 -1.25
CA THR A 156 12.13 -3.35 -2.30
C THR A 156 11.55 -3.42 -3.70
N ASN A 157 12.11 -2.65 -4.62
CA ASN A 157 11.86 -2.79 -6.06
C ASN A 157 12.61 -3.98 -6.70
N GLY A 158 13.51 -4.63 -5.96
CA GLY A 158 14.22 -5.82 -6.36
C GLY A 158 15.48 -5.61 -7.19
N VAL A 159 15.72 -4.41 -7.73
CA VAL A 159 16.81 -4.19 -8.70
C VAL A 159 18.20 -4.54 -8.12
N SER A 160 18.49 -4.16 -6.88
CA SER A 160 19.80 -4.45 -6.26
C SER A 160 19.98 -5.92 -5.93
N ILE A 161 18.92 -6.61 -5.49
CA ILE A 161 18.96 -8.01 -5.07
C ILE A 161 18.93 -9.02 -6.24
N GLN A 162 18.95 -8.53 -7.48
CA GLN A 162 19.31 -9.36 -8.63
C GLN A 162 20.77 -9.86 -8.54
N ASN A 163 21.61 -9.18 -7.77
CA ASN A 163 22.92 -9.70 -7.38
C ASN A 163 22.71 -10.77 -6.29
N LYS A 164 23.11 -12.00 -6.60
CA LYS A 164 22.89 -13.15 -5.73
C LYS A 164 23.71 -13.06 -4.44
N GLU A 165 24.93 -12.58 -4.53
CA GLU A 165 25.85 -12.40 -3.41
C GLU A 165 25.27 -11.39 -2.41
N TYR A 166 24.72 -10.27 -2.90
CA TYR A 166 24.08 -9.27 -2.04
C TYR A 166 22.81 -9.83 -1.37
N MET A 167 21.99 -10.60 -2.10
CA MET A 167 20.82 -11.27 -1.49
C MET A 167 21.26 -12.26 -0.39
N GLN A 168 22.36 -12.99 -0.60
CA GLN A 168 22.92 -13.87 0.42
C GLN A 168 23.44 -13.09 1.64
N GLU A 169 24.07 -11.94 1.43
CA GLU A 169 24.53 -11.06 2.51
C GLU A 169 23.37 -10.61 3.39
N LEU A 170 22.27 -10.15 2.79
CA LEU A 170 21.05 -9.77 3.53
C LEU A 170 20.46 -10.96 4.32
N THR A 171 20.48 -12.16 3.71
CA THR A 171 20.02 -13.38 4.36
C THR A 171 20.90 -13.74 5.56
N HIS A 172 22.23 -13.68 5.42
CA HIS A 172 23.17 -13.94 6.52
C HIS A 172 23.07 -12.88 7.62
N ALA A 173 22.72 -11.63 7.28
CA ALA A 173 22.45 -10.59 8.26
C ALA A 173 21.18 -10.84 9.10
N GLY A 174 20.34 -11.78 8.68
CA GLY A 174 19.14 -12.21 9.39
C GLY A 174 17.84 -11.62 8.85
N LEU A 175 17.79 -11.30 7.56
CA LEU A 175 16.55 -10.88 6.90
C LEU A 175 15.51 -12.00 6.99
N ASP A 176 14.36 -11.74 7.63
CA ASP A 176 13.29 -12.72 7.82
C ASP A 176 12.22 -12.66 6.73
N VAL A 177 11.92 -11.45 6.26
CA VAL A 177 10.79 -11.19 5.36
C VAL A 177 11.22 -10.26 4.24
N LEU A 178 10.83 -10.61 3.02
CA LEU A 178 11.02 -9.74 1.88
C LEU A 178 9.70 -9.51 1.17
N SER A 179 9.34 -8.24 1.04
CA SER A 179 8.21 -7.79 0.23
C SER A 179 8.73 -7.06 -0.99
N MET A 180 8.20 -7.38 -2.16
CA MET A 180 8.76 -6.91 -3.43
C MET A 180 7.67 -6.32 -4.33
N SER A 181 7.98 -5.21 -4.95
CA SER A 181 7.18 -4.66 -6.04
C SER A 181 7.58 -5.32 -7.35
N ILE A 182 6.60 -5.92 -8.03
CA ILE A 182 6.80 -6.59 -9.31
C ILE A 182 6.08 -5.75 -10.36
N HIS A 183 6.83 -4.86 -10.99
CA HIS A 183 6.27 -3.94 -11.97
C HIS A 183 6.13 -4.60 -13.34
N HIS A 184 5.13 -4.19 -14.09
CA HIS A 184 4.96 -4.60 -15.48
C HIS A 184 6.05 -3.95 -16.37
N PRO A 185 6.46 -4.59 -17.48
CA PRO A 185 7.42 -4.00 -18.44
C PRO A 185 7.01 -2.61 -18.96
N ASP A 186 5.71 -2.31 -19.02
CA ASP A 186 5.20 -1.01 -19.49
C ASP A 186 5.62 0.16 -18.59
N TYR A 187 5.96 -0.11 -17.33
CA TYR A 187 6.43 0.91 -16.38
C TYR A 187 7.94 1.10 -16.36
N HIS A 188 8.67 0.17 -16.99
CA HIS A 188 10.13 0.15 -17.01
C HIS A 188 10.62 -0.42 -18.33
N ASP A 189 11.86 -0.10 -18.69
CA ASP A 189 12.49 -0.74 -19.81
C ASP A 189 12.71 -2.25 -19.58
N ASP A 190 12.90 -2.99 -20.65
CA ASP A 190 13.16 -4.45 -20.62
C ASP A 190 14.34 -4.84 -19.72
N LYS A 191 15.30 -3.93 -19.53
CA LYS A 191 16.46 -4.17 -18.68
C LYS A 191 16.06 -4.26 -17.22
N ILE A 192 15.27 -3.31 -16.72
CA ILE A 192 14.76 -3.31 -15.34
C ILE A 192 13.89 -4.54 -15.11
N TRP A 193 12.99 -4.86 -16.04
CA TRP A 193 12.16 -6.04 -15.95
C TRP A 193 12.97 -7.35 -15.81
N LYS A 194 14.03 -7.49 -16.59
CA LYS A 194 14.94 -8.65 -16.48
C LYS A 194 15.65 -8.72 -15.13
N LEU A 195 16.04 -7.56 -14.56
CA LEU A 195 16.64 -7.50 -13.22
C LEU A 195 15.65 -7.92 -12.14
N VAL A 196 14.41 -7.43 -12.20
CA VAL A 196 13.33 -7.78 -11.26
C VAL A 196 13.01 -9.28 -11.31
N ASN A 197 12.94 -9.88 -12.50
CA ASN A 197 12.74 -11.33 -12.63
C ASN A 197 13.90 -12.15 -12.03
N ARG A 198 15.14 -11.71 -12.23
CA ARG A 198 16.31 -12.37 -11.62
C ARG A 198 16.31 -12.22 -10.11
N ALA A 199 15.96 -11.04 -9.60
CA ALA A 199 15.78 -10.79 -8.19
C ALA A 199 14.75 -11.74 -7.56
N LEU A 200 13.61 -11.90 -8.18
CA LEU A 200 12.56 -12.81 -7.71
C LEU A 200 13.07 -14.26 -7.60
N GLN A 201 13.84 -14.74 -8.59
CA GLN A 201 14.46 -16.06 -8.53
C GLN A 201 15.47 -16.16 -7.37
N ASN A 202 16.29 -15.13 -7.13
CA ASN A 202 17.24 -15.12 -6.02
C ASN A 202 16.52 -15.15 -4.66
N VAL A 203 15.41 -14.40 -4.52
CA VAL A 203 14.60 -14.39 -3.29
C VAL A 203 13.99 -15.77 -3.04
N ILE A 204 13.40 -16.39 -4.06
CA ILE A 204 12.85 -17.75 -3.94
C ILE A 204 13.95 -18.74 -3.52
N ALA A 205 15.13 -18.66 -4.13
CA ALA A 205 16.24 -19.55 -3.82
C ALA A 205 16.89 -19.30 -2.44
N SER A 206 16.71 -18.11 -1.86
CA SER A 206 17.32 -17.74 -0.56
C SER A 206 16.63 -18.39 0.64
N GLY A 207 15.38 -18.81 0.50
CA GLY A 207 14.55 -19.30 1.60
C GLY A 207 14.02 -18.21 2.54
N VAL A 208 14.29 -16.94 2.27
CA VAL A 208 13.67 -15.80 2.99
C VAL A 208 12.16 -15.83 2.76
N ARG A 209 11.38 -15.63 3.81
CA ARG A 209 9.93 -15.64 3.71
C ARG A 209 9.44 -14.51 2.82
N LEU A 210 8.65 -14.86 1.81
CA LEU A 210 7.97 -13.88 0.98
C LEU A 210 6.83 -13.23 1.78
N GLY A 211 6.87 -11.91 1.89
CA GLY A 211 5.82 -11.11 2.49
C GLY A 211 4.76 -10.75 1.45
N GLN A 212 4.67 -9.47 1.13
CA GLN A 212 3.79 -8.98 0.07
C GLN A 212 4.51 -8.97 -1.28
N MET A 213 3.84 -9.47 -2.31
CA MET A 213 4.24 -9.33 -3.71
C MET A 213 3.27 -8.39 -4.39
N SER A 214 3.72 -7.18 -4.73
CA SER A 214 2.86 -6.09 -5.19
C SER A 214 2.95 -5.89 -6.69
N PHE A 215 1.79 -5.72 -7.32
CA PHE A 215 1.64 -5.39 -8.73
C PHE A 215 0.83 -4.11 -8.86
N THR A 216 1.29 -3.19 -9.69
CA THR A 216 0.49 -2.03 -10.11
C THR A 216 -0.15 -2.34 -11.44
N VAL A 217 -1.44 -2.07 -11.59
CA VAL A 217 -2.22 -2.38 -12.78
C VAL A 217 -3.09 -1.20 -13.19
N GLU A 218 -3.07 -0.86 -14.46
CA GLU A 218 -3.87 0.19 -15.09
C GLU A 218 -4.74 -0.34 -16.21
N THR A 219 -4.42 -1.52 -16.72
CA THR A 219 -5.12 -2.13 -17.85
C THR A 219 -5.42 -3.60 -17.59
N LYS A 220 -6.45 -4.14 -18.27
CA LYS A 220 -6.78 -5.57 -18.22
C LYS A 220 -5.59 -6.44 -18.63
N GLN A 221 -4.78 -6.00 -19.61
CA GLN A 221 -3.60 -6.74 -20.05
C GLN A 221 -2.52 -6.82 -18.96
N GLN A 222 -2.28 -5.71 -18.26
CA GLN A 222 -1.33 -5.71 -17.13
C GLN A 222 -1.83 -6.61 -16.00
N LEU A 223 -3.13 -6.62 -15.72
CA LEU A 223 -3.72 -7.54 -14.75
C LEU A 223 -3.55 -9.00 -15.16
N SER A 224 -3.78 -9.34 -16.42
CA SER A 224 -3.56 -10.69 -16.95
C SER A 224 -2.11 -11.13 -16.78
N ASN A 225 -1.16 -10.25 -17.07
CA ASN A 225 0.27 -10.51 -16.86
C ASN A 225 0.62 -10.68 -15.37
N ALA A 226 0.01 -9.87 -14.49
CA ALA A 226 0.15 -10.00 -13.05
C ALA A 226 -0.37 -11.36 -12.55
N VAL A 227 -1.56 -11.78 -12.99
CA VAL A 227 -2.13 -13.09 -12.66
C VAL A 227 -1.21 -14.23 -13.10
N ASN A 228 -0.72 -14.20 -14.34
CA ASN A 228 0.23 -15.20 -14.82
C ASN A 228 1.51 -15.26 -13.96
N LYS A 229 2.01 -14.09 -13.51
CA LYS A 229 3.17 -14.03 -12.62
C LYS A 229 2.84 -14.56 -11.22
N MET A 230 1.66 -14.27 -10.69
CA MET A 230 1.20 -14.84 -9.41
C MET A 230 1.15 -16.36 -9.46
N LEU A 231 0.56 -16.92 -10.51
CA LEU A 231 0.50 -18.38 -10.72
C LEU A 231 1.90 -18.97 -10.80
N TRP A 232 2.80 -18.35 -11.57
CA TRP A 232 4.18 -18.81 -11.65
C TRP A 232 4.88 -18.82 -10.28
N ILE A 233 4.69 -17.78 -9.45
CA ILE A 233 5.26 -17.73 -8.09
C ILE A 233 4.69 -18.86 -7.22
N MET A 234 3.39 -19.11 -7.30
CA MET A 234 2.74 -20.19 -6.56
C MET A 234 3.29 -21.57 -6.98
N ASP A 235 3.52 -21.77 -8.26
CA ASP A 235 4.08 -23.03 -8.81
C ASP A 235 5.53 -23.29 -8.36
N GLN A 236 6.26 -22.25 -7.94
CA GLN A 236 7.60 -22.46 -7.34
C GLN A 236 7.53 -23.04 -5.91
N GLY A 237 6.35 -23.30 -5.37
CA GLY A 237 6.17 -23.79 -4.00
C GLY A 237 6.43 -22.75 -2.92
N CYS A 238 6.59 -21.50 -3.29
CA CYS A 238 6.86 -20.36 -2.38
C CYS A 238 5.65 -19.42 -2.39
N GLY A 239 4.59 -19.75 -1.66
CA GLY A 239 3.47 -18.83 -1.51
C GLY A 239 3.89 -17.58 -0.72
N PRO A 240 3.71 -16.35 -1.23
CA PRO A 240 3.85 -15.15 -0.42
C PRO A 240 2.77 -15.11 0.67
N GLY A 241 2.95 -14.25 1.67
CA GLY A 241 1.91 -13.96 2.64
C GLY A 241 0.64 -13.47 1.95
N GLU A 242 0.80 -12.58 0.99
CA GLU A 242 -0.28 -12.15 0.09
C GLU A 242 0.26 -11.54 -1.21
N PHE A 243 -0.54 -11.59 -2.26
CA PHE A 243 -0.37 -10.73 -3.42
C PHE A 243 -1.13 -9.43 -3.21
N VAL A 244 -0.60 -8.34 -3.72
CA VAL A 244 -1.24 -7.03 -3.66
C VAL A 244 -1.37 -6.46 -5.07
N LEU A 245 -2.61 -6.24 -5.49
CA LEU A 245 -2.94 -5.53 -6.71
C LEU A 245 -3.26 -4.08 -6.35
N ARG A 246 -2.57 -3.14 -6.94
CA ARG A 246 -2.81 -1.70 -6.73
C ARG A 246 -3.23 -1.06 -8.03
N SER A 247 -4.30 -0.30 -8.01
CA SER A 247 -4.48 0.74 -9.01
C SER A 247 -3.51 1.89 -8.71
N PRO A 248 -2.95 2.56 -9.72
CA PRO A 248 -2.18 3.77 -9.47
C PRO A 248 -3.03 4.78 -8.70
N GLY A 249 -2.46 5.35 -7.66
CA GLY A 249 -3.10 6.46 -6.97
C GLY A 249 -2.78 7.78 -7.65
N LEU A 250 -3.69 8.74 -7.61
CA LEU A 250 -3.44 10.11 -8.08
C LEU A 250 -2.49 10.86 -7.13
N LEU A 251 -1.32 10.25 -6.89
CA LEU A 251 -0.34 10.64 -5.89
C LEU A 251 1.08 10.53 -6.42
N GLY A 252 1.98 11.28 -5.82
CA GLY A 252 3.39 11.21 -6.12
C GLY A 252 3.69 11.63 -7.55
N THR A 253 4.30 10.74 -8.34
CA THR A 253 4.71 11.01 -9.74
C THR A 253 3.63 10.68 -10.76
N TYR A 254 2.48 10.14 -10.35
CA TYR A 254 1.43 9.73 -11.28
C TYR A 254 0.94 10.93 -12.13
N PRO A 255 0.84 10.77 -13.46
CA PRO A 255 0.54 11.88 -14.35
C PRO A 255 -0.83 12.52 -14.07
N GLU A 256 -0.91 13.83 -14.15
CA GLU A 256 -2.17 14.57 -14.06
C GLU A 256 -3.09 14.23 -15.24
N GLY A 257 -4.39 14.19 -14.97
CA GLY A 257 -5.42 13.96 -16.00
C GLY A 257 -5.62 12.50 -16.38
N GLN A 258 -4.92 11.58 -15.77
CA GLN A 258 -5.21 10.15 -15.91
C GLN A 258 -6.55 9.80 -15.24
N GLN A 259 -7.25 8.86 -15.85
CA GLN A 259 -8.53 8.40 -15.32
C GLN A 259 -8.30 7.55 -14.07
N GLU A 260 -9.06 7.84 -13.01
CA GLU A 260 -9.08 7.00 -11.82
C GLU A 260 -9.65 5.62 -12.16
N LEU A 261 -8.98 4.56 -11.74
CA LEU A 261 -9.39 3.17 -11.91
C LEU A 261 -9.96 2.65 -10.59
N PHE A 262 -11.24 2.32 -10.59
CA PHE A 262 -11.93 1.86 -9.39
C PHE A 262 -11.80 0.36 -9.15
N LEU A 263 -12.02 -0.07 -7.91
CA LEU A 263 -11.92 -1.48 -7.53
C LEU A 263 -12.91 -2.38 -8.28
N SER A 264 -14.10 -1.89 -8.56
CA SER A 264 -15.10 -2.64 -9.34
C SER A 264 -14.62 -2.96 -10.76
N GLU A 265 -13.92 -2.02 -11.40
CA GLU A 265 -13.37 -2.23 -12.75
C GLU A 265 -12.26 -3.28 -12.74
N VAL A 266 -11.33 -3.17 -11.78
CA VAL A 266 -10.24 -4.15 -11.61
C VAL A 266 -10.80 -5.54 -11.26
N HIS A 267 -11.82 -5.59 -10.40
CA HIS A 267 -12.47 -6.86 -10.05
C HIS A 267 -13.14 -7.52 -11.25
N ALA A 268 -13.91 -6.75 -12.06
CA ALA A 268 -14.54 -7.28 -13.26
C ALA A 268 -13.51 -7.88 -14.24
N TRP A 269 -12.41 -7.18 -14.48
CA TRP A 269 -11.31 -7.74 -15.29
C TRP A 269 -10.71 -9.01 -14.67
N PHE A 270 -10.62 -9.06 -13.36
CA PHE A 270 -10.05 -10.22 -12.68
C PHE A 270 -10.99 -11.43 -12.78
N GLU A 271 -12.29 -11.23 -12.66
CA GLU A 271 -13.29 -12.29 -12.87
C GLU A 271 -13.24 -12.84 -14.30
N GLU A 272 -13.17 -11.96 -15.30
CA GLU A 272 -13.05 -12.37 -16.70
C GLU A 272 -11.77 -13.19 -16.94
N ILE A 273 -10.61 -12.71 -16.44
CA ILE A 273 -9.33 -13.43 -16.56
C ILE A 273 -9.39 -14.78 -15.85
N ALA A 274 -9.95 -14.81 -14.65
CA ALA A 274 -10.08 -16.04 -13.87
C ALA A 274 -10.97 -17.06 -14.61
N GLN A 275 -12.08 -16.61 -15.17
CA GLN A 275 -12.96 -17.46 -15.98
C GLN A 275 -12.26 -17.98 -17.24
N GLU A 276 -11.59 -17.11 -17.99
CA GLU A 276 -10.85 -17.46 -19.21
C GLU A 276 -9.76 -18.51 -18.96
N GLN A 277 -9.12 -18.46 -17.79
CA GLN A 277 -8.03 -19.35 -17.41
C GLN A 277 -8.46 -20.54 -16.53
N GLY A 278 -9.76 -20.68 -16.24
CA GLY A 278 -10.27 -21.75 -15.37
C GLY A 278 -9.82 -21.66 -13.91
N LEU A 279 -9.57 -20.45 -13.42
CA LEU A 279 -9.13 -20.19 -12.06
C LEU A 279 -10.30 -19.97 -11.11
N THR A 280 -10.11 -20.31 -9.84
CA THR A 280 -11.10 -20.00 -8.81
C THR A 280 -10.80 -18.63 -8.21
N LEU A 281 -11.72 -17.69 -8.34
CA LEU A 281 -11.68 -16.38 -7.69
C LEU A 281 -12.86 -16.26 -6.73
N LYS A 282 -12.59 -15.88 -5.48
CA LYS A 282 -13.61 -15.67 -4.43
C LYS A 282 -13.26 -14.48 -3.57
N PHE A 283 -14.26 -13.81 -3.00
CA PHE A 283 -14.01 -12.83 -1.95
C PHE A 283 -13.38 -13.49 -0.71
N ASP A 284 -12.46 -12.78 -0.06
CA ASP A 284 -11.91 -13.14 1.25
C ASP A 284 -12.62 -12.32 2.32
N ASP A 285 -13.47 -12.95 3.10
CA ASP A 285 -14.28 -12.31 4.14
C ASP A 285 -13.45 -11.64 5.23
N ALA A 286 -12.18 -12.00 5.34
CA ALA A 286 -11.28 -11.42 6.34
C ALA A 286 -10.79 -10.00 6.00
N ILE A 287 -10.89 -9.59 4.73
CA ILE A 287 -10.33 -8.33 4.25
C ILE A 287 -11.34 -7.57 3.40
N GLY A 288 -11.94 -6.58 3.98
CA GLY A 288 -12.79 -5.64 3.24
C GLY A 288 -12.69 -4.25 3.85
N GLY A 289 -12.70 -3.21 3.04
CA GLY A 289 -12.62 -1.84 3.49
C GLY A 289 -13.05 -0.84 2.41
N LEU A 290 -12.93 0.43 2.68
CA LEU A 290 -13.29 1.47 1.71
C LEU A 290 -12.33 1.54 0.53
N THR A 291 -11.09 1.13 0.76
CA THR A 291 -9.97 1.29 -0.17
C THR A 291 -9.34 -0.05 -0.57
N ASN A 292 -9.85 -1.15 -0.04
CA ASN A 292 -9.29 -2.46 -0.31
C ASN A 292 -10.35 -3.56 -0.30
N VAL A 293 -10.13 -4.56 -1.13
CA VAL A 293 -10.95 -5.78 -1.23
C VAL A 293 -10.03 -6.98 -1.16
N GLY A 294 -10.35 -7.92 -0.27
CA GLY A 294 -9.67 -9.20 -0.16
C GLY A 294 -10.29 -10.21 -1.11
N LEU A 295 -9.44 -10.93 -1.82
CA LEU A 295 -9.80 -12.02 -2.71
C LEU A 295 -8.94 -13.25 -2.43
N ARG A 296 -9.39 -14.40 -2.92
CA ARG A 296 -8.62 -15.64 -3.00
C ARG A 296 -8.59 -16.16 -4.43
N LEU A 297 -7.39 -16.19 -5.00
CA LEU A 297 -7.11 -16.80 -6.29
C LEU A 297 -6.55 -18.21 -6.06
N ASN A 298 -7.29 -19.25 -6.46
CA ASN A 298 -6.94 -20.64 -6.17
C ASN A 298 -6.55 -20.89 -4.70
N GLY A 299 -7.23 -20.20 -3.77
CA GLY A 299 -6.95 -20.28 -2.34
C GLY A 299 -5.87 -19.31 -1.82
N GLN A 300 -5.00 -18.80 -2.67
CA GLN A 300 -3.99 -17.81 -2.30
C GLN A 300 -4.62 -16.42 -2.12
N ARG A 301 -4.24 -15.73 -1.05
CA ARG A 301 -4.74 -14.39 -0.75
C ARG A 301 -4.23 -13.37 -1.75
N VAL A 302 -5.15 -12.54 -2.23
CA VAL A 302 -4.90 -11.37 -3.07
C VAL A 302 -5.66 -10.19 -2.47
N MET A 303 -4.97 -9.10 -2.21
CA MET A 303 -5.57 -7.86 -1.76
C MET A 303 -5.56 -6.85 -2.91
N MET A 304 -6.72 -6.37 -3.32
CA MET A 304 -6.83 -5.23 -4.22
C MET A 304 -6.88 -3.94 -3.41
N ILE A 305 -6.10 -2.95 -3.82
CA ILE A 305 -6.02 -1.65 -3.14
C ILE A 305 -6.27 -0.54 -4.17
N HIS A 306 -7.14 0.37 -3.79
CA HIS A 306 -7.37 1.64 -4.49
C HIS A 306 -6.97 2.81 -3.59
N TRP A 307 -6.39 3.82 -4.20
CA TRP A 307 -6.00 5.06 -3.54
C TRP A 307 -6.93 6.18 -3.98
N PRO A 308 -7.99 6.49 -3.22
CA PRO A 308 -8.88 7.59 -3.57
C PRO A 308 -8.16 8.92 -3.41
N THR A 309 -8.60 9.91 -4.18
CA THR A 309 -8.25 11.30 -3.92
C THR A 309 -8.74 11.73 -2.53
N ALA A 310 -8.14 12.77 -1.96
CA ALA A 310 -8.63 13.33 -0.69
C ALA A 310 -10.12 13.70 -0.76
N SER A 311 -10.55 14.18 -1.92
CA SER A 311 -11.97 14.53 -2.18
C SER A 311 -12.91 13.33 -2.13
N ALA A 312 -12.45 12.15 -2.55
CA ALA A 312 -13.23 10.91 -2.56
C ALA A 312 -13.13 10.12 -1.24
N LEU A 313 -12.37 10.61 -0.27
CA LEU A 313 -12.10 9.89 0.97
C LEU A 313 -13.24 10.01 1.97
N GLU A 314 -13.93 8.90 2.21
CA GLU A 314 -14.95 8.76 3.27
C GLU A 314 -14.28 8.38 4.59
N THR A 315 -14.36 9.26 5.60
CA THR A 315 -13.59 9.11 6.84
C THR A 315 -14.36 8.39 7.96
N SER A 316 -15.68 8.46 8.00
CA SER A 316 -16.48 7.86 9.10
C SER A 316 -16.51 6.32 9.09
N ARG A 317 -16.36 5.72 7.92
CA ARG A 317 -16.35 4.27 7.74
C ARG A 317 -14.95 3.71 7.51
N MET A 318 -13.97 4.57 7.55
CA MET A 318 -12.60 4.10 7.53
C MET A 318 -12.33 3.32 8.80
N ILE A 319 -12.47 2.00 8.69
CA ILE A 319 -11.84 1.13 9.64
C ILE A 319 -10.43 0.96 9.16
N VAL A 320 -9.64 1.61 9.87
CA VAL A 320 -8.23 1.47 9.84
C VAL A 320 -7.89 0.10 10.39
N GLY A 321 -7.65 -0.83 9.50
CA GLY A 321 -7.07 -2.10 9.89
C GLY A 321 -5.62 -1.85 10.30
N PRO A 322 -5.20 -2.35 11.45
CA PRO A 322 -3.88 -2.02 12.02
C PRO A 322 -2.78 -2.95 11.48
N TRP A 323 -2.67 -3.14 10.18
CA TRP A 323 -1.69 -4.08 9.65
C TRP A 323 -0.26 -3.53 9.55
N ALA A 324 -0.07 -2.22 9.70
CA ALA A 324 1.25 -1.64 9.89
C ALA A 324 1.15 -0.32 10.64
N HIS A 325 2.14 -0.06 11.44
CA HIS A 325 2.37 1.20 12.09
C HIS A 325 3.53 1.89 11.38
N PHE A 326 3.26 3.03 10.77
CA PHE A 326 4.30 3.83 10.15
C PHE A 326 4.95 4.70 11.22
N VAL A 327 6.26 4.57 11.35
CA VAL A 327 7.06 5.48 12.16
C VAL A 327 7.29 6.74 11.34
N PRO A 328 6.87 7.91 11.81
CA PRO A 328 7.11 9.16 11.10
C PRO A 328 8.61 9.34 10.84
N ASN A 329 8.96 9.68 9.62
CA ASN A 329 10.32 10.09 9.36
C ASN A 329 10.56 11.53 9.83
N THR A 330 11.81 11.89 10.06
CA THR A 330 12.18 13.22 10.54
C THR A 330 11.91 14.34 9.54
N GLN A 331 11.64 13.99 8.29
CA GLN A 331 11.31 14.93 7.22
C GLN A 331 9.80 15.09 7.02
N GLY A 332 9.00 14.35 7.80
CA GLY A 332 7.56 14.50 7.82
C GLY A 332 6.83 14.02 6.57
N THR A 333 7.47 13.21 5.74
CA THR A 333 6.83 12.64 4.57
C THR A 333 6.11 11.36 4.96
N PHE A 334 4.80 11.32 4.77
CA PHE A 334 3.96 10.14 5.00
C PHE A 334 3.35 9.65 3.72
N ILE A 335 3.22 8.36 3.64
CA ILE A 335 2.41 7.74 2.62
C ILE A 335 0.95 7.93 3.02
N ILE A 336 0.09 8.27 2.10
CA ILE A 336 -1.36 8.31 2.32
C ILE A 336 -1.88 7.03 2.97
N GLN A 337 -1.27 5.90 2.72
CA GLN A 337 -1.58 4.64 3.40
C GLN A 337 -1.54 4.76 4.91
N ALA A 338 -0.55 5.41 5.45
CA ALA A 338 -0.44 5.62 6.88
C ALA A 338 -1.61 6.46 7.40
N VAL A 339 -2.00 7.47 6.64
CA VAL A 339 -3.16 8.32 6.93
C VAL A 339 -4.45 7.51 6.90
N LEU A 340 -4.62 6.69 5.87
CA LEU A 340 -5.80 5.85 5.70
C LEU A 340 -5.98 4.81 6.80
N ARG A 341 -4.95 4.51 7.59
CA ARG A 341 -4.97 3.41 8.55
C ARG A 341 -5.20 3.84 9.99
N ASP A 342 -4.22 4.40 10.62
CA ASP A 342 -4.21 4.70 12.04
C ASP A 342 -4.40 6.18 12.33
N GLY A 343 -3.92 6.99 11.46
CA GLY A 343 -3.84 8.40 11.67
C GLY A 343 -5.18 9.05 11.93
N TRP A 344 -6.22 8.53 11.31
CA TRP A 344 -7.56 9.10 11.40
C TRP A 344 -8.23 8.92 12.75
N LYS A 345 -7.92 7.88 13.51
CA LYS A 345 -8.64 7.55 14.73
C LYS A 345 -7.79 7.48 15.97
N ASN A 346 -6.49 7.22 15.86
CA ASN A 346 -5.66 6.86 17.00
C ASN A 346 -4.55 7.85 17.31
N GLY A 347 -4.82 9.08 17.31
CA GLY A 347 -3.93 10.02 17.96
C GLY A 347 -2.80 10.55 17.12
N TRP A 348 -2.21 9.81 16.18
CA TRP A 348 -1.20 10.45 15.37
C TRP A 348 -1.78 11.31 14.21
N TRP A 349 -2.95 10.96 13.73
CA TRP A 349 -3.74 11.90 12.96
C TRP A 349 -4.35 13.00 13.84
N GLN A 350 -4.81 12.68 15.06
CA GLN A 350 -5.36 13.64 15.99
C GLN A 350 -4.31 14.52 16.65
N GLY A 351 -3.12 14.01 16.87
CA GLY A 351 -2.00 14.73 17.47
C GLY A 351 -1.09 15.45 16.48
N GLN A 352 -1.01 14.95 15.30
CA GLN A 352 -0.20 15.51 14.23
C GLN A 352 -1.16 15.88 13.10
N ARG A 353 -1.70 17.03 13.17
CA ARG A 353 -2.46 17.57 12.05
C ARG A 353 -1.69 17.26 10.77
N LEU A 354 -2.44 16.97 9.71
CA LEU A 354 -2.04 17.27 8.35
C LEU A 354 -1.65 18.73 8.32
N VAL A 355 -0.45 18.98 8.70
CA VAL A 355 -0.13 20.32 9.13
C VAL A 355 0.25 21.18 7.99
N THR A 356 0.47 20.74 6.92
CA THR A 356 0.74 21.51 5.74
C THR A 356 0.93 20.56 4.58
N ALA A 357 -0.15 20.20 3.96
CA ALA A 357 -0.02 19.98 2.56
C ALA A 357 0.15 21.37 1.95
N GLU A 358 1.33 21.83 1.76
CA GLU A 358 1.51 22.73 0.64
C GLU A 358 1.20 21.92 -0.58
N PRO A 359 0.25 22.33 -1.43
CA PRO A 359 0.02 21.69 -2.71
C PRO A 359 1.23 22.00 -3.59
N VAL A 360 2.28 21.23 -3.40
CA VAL A 360 3.35 21.16 -4.40
C VAL A 360 2.78 20.21 -5.44
N SER A 361 2.17 20.78 -6.47
CA SER A 361 1.71 20.08 -7.66
C SER A 361 1.00 18.74 -7.37
N GLN A 362 -0.17 18.80 -6.70
CA GLN A 362 -1.01 17.65 -6.34
C GLN A 362 -0.36 16.55 -5.48
N LYS A 363 0.83 16.76 -4.99
CA LYS A 363 1.52 15.83 -4.10
C LYS A 363 1.18 16.17 -2.67
N ILE A 364 0.52 15.25 -1.98
CA ILE A 364 0.25 15.42 -0.55
C ILE A 364 1.55 15.10 0.20
N LYS A 365 2.26 16.13 0.61
CA LYS A 365 3.32 16.00 1.62
C LYS A 365 2.71 16.22 2.99
N PHE A 366 2.80 15.23 3.83
CA PHE A 366 2.45 15.36 5.23
C PHE A 366 3.71 15.69 6.01
N VAL A 367 3.71 16.81 6.69
CA VAL A 367 4.80 17.17 7.59
C VAL A 367 4.36 16.86 9.01
N ALA A 368 4.95 15.84 9.62
CA ALA A 368 4.83 15.67 11.06
C ALA A 368 5.77 16.65 11.73
N ASN A 369 5.24 17.64 12.41
CA ASN A 369 6.01 18.34 13.42
C ASN A 369 6.04 17.45 14.67
N LEU A 370 7.19 16.84 14.96
CA LEU A 370 7.51 16.25 16.23
C LEU A 370 7.72 17.34 17.28
#